data_59e9b49ca62208454a32b9a9cb27f989
#
_entry.id   59e9b49ca62208454a32b9a9cb27f989
#
_cell.length_a   1.000
_cell.length_b   1.000
_cell.length_c   1.000
_cell.angle_alpha   90.00
_cell.angle_beta   90.00
_cell.angle_gamma   90.00
#
_symmetry.space_group_name_H-M   'P 1'
#
loop_
_entity.id
_entity.type
_entity.pdbx_description
1 polymer ?
#
loop_
_entity_poly.entity_id
_entity_poly.type
_entity_poly.pdbx_seq_one_letter_code
_entity_poly.pdbx_strand_id
1 'polypeptide(L)' 'MKNLEAMKSYIREHNFTGLVNELVTGADMDVADAVEYVYDMKTLSNAQFASKYFG' A
#
# COMPACT_ATOMS: atom_id res chain seq x y z
N MET A 1 -8.66 -10.63 8.84
CA MET A 1 -9.08 -9.41 8.12
C MET A 1 -8.00 -8.35 8.25
N LYS A 2 -7.56 -7.80 7.14
CA LYS A 2 -6.57 -6.73 7.21
C LYS A 2 -7.24 -5.41 7.59
N ASN A 3 -6.53 -4.63 8.40
CA ASN A 3 -7.00 -3.31 8.80
C ASN A 3 -5.85 -2.33 8.68
N LEU A 4 -6.15 -1.06 8.84
CA LEU A 4 -5.16 -0.01 8.61
C LEU A 4 -3.96 -0.13 9.54
N GLU A 5 -4.17 -0.46 10.81
CA GLU A 5 -3.07 -0.59 11.76
C GLU A 5 -2.14 -1.74 11.41
N ALA A 6 -2.72 -2.87 11.00
CA ALA A 6 -1.92 -4.02 10.58
C ALA A 6 -1.11 -3.70 9.32
N MET A 7 -1.72 -3.00 8.37
CA MET A 7 -1.04 -2.59 7.15
C MET A 7 0.09 -1.61 7.44
N LYS A 8 -0.14 -0.66 8.33
CA LYS A 8 0.92 0.28 8.74
C LYS A 8 2.09 -0.42 9.41
N SER A 9 1.79 -1.41 10.26
CA SER A 9 2.86 -2.20 10.90
C SER A 9 3.69 -2.94 9.87
N TYR A 10 3.03 -3.57 8.90
CA TYR A 10 3.73 -4.25 7.82
C TYR A 10 4.66 -3.29 7.06
N ILE A 11 4.15 -2.13 6.72
CA ILE A 11 4.92 -1.11 5.99
C ILE A 11 6.16 -0.70 6.79
N ARG A 12 6.00 -0.45 8.09
CA ARG A 12 7.13 -0.06 8.95
C ARG A 12 8.15 -1.17 9.05
N GLU A 13 7.69 -2.40 9.31
CA GLU A 13 8.58 -3.54 9.54
C GLU A 13 9.40 -3.89 8.31
N HIS A 14 8.83 -3.67 7.12
CA HIS A 14 9.52 -3.97 5.87
C HIS A 14 10.18 -2.74 5.25
N ASN A 15 10.15 -1.62 5.96
CA ASN A 15 10.84 -0.40 5.54
C ASN A 15 10.29 0.19 4.24
N PHE A 16 8.97 0.12 4.08
CA PHE A 16 8.31 0.64 2.88
C PHE A 16 7.69 2.03 3.09
N THR A 17 8.03 2.70 4.20
CA THR A 17 7.49 4.02 4.51
C THR A 17 7.81 5.03 3.41
N GLY A 18 9.00 4.94 2.81
CA GLY A 18 9.38 5.83 1.72
C GLY A 18 8.47 5.72 0.51
N LEU A 19 8.03 4.50 0.16
CA LEU A 19 7.10 4.31 -0.94
C LEU A 19 5.75 4.95 -0.66
N VAL A 20 5.27 4.78 0.58
CA VAL A 20 4.01 5.42 0.99
C VAL A 20 4.13 6.94 0.88
N ASN A 21 5.23 7.50 1.37
CA ASN A 21 5.44 8.94 1.30
C ASN A 21 5.49 9.47 -0.12
N GLU A 22 6.10 8.72 -1.03
CA GLU A 22 6.14 9.11 -2.44
C GLU A 22 4.74 9.17 -3.05
N LEU A 23 3.87 8.23 -2.70
CA LEU A 23 2.50 8.24 -3.21
C LEU A 23 1.70 9.40 -2.61
N VAL A 24 1.90 9.70 -1.33
CA VAL A 24 1.19 10.80 -0.68
C VAL A 24 1.61 12.14 -1.28
N THR A 25 2.91 12.35 -1.49
CA THR A 25 3.42 13.64 -1.97
C THR A 25 3.44 13.73 -3.49
N GLY A 26 3.77 12.64 -4.18
CA GLY A 26 3.92 12.65 -5.63
C GLY A 26 2.64 12.37 -6.39
N ALA A 27 1.78 11.49 -5.87
CA ALA A 27 0.52 11.12 -6.52
C ALA A 27 -0.70 11.71 -5.81
N ASP A 28 -0.49 12.51 -4.79
CA ASP A 28 -1.55 13.21 -4.05
C ASP A 28 -2.57 12.23 -3.44
N MET A 29 -2.10 11.07 -2.98
CA MET A 29 -2.95 10.08 -2.36
C MET A 29 -3.12 10.35 -0.87
N ASP A 30 -4.29 9.97 -0.32
CA ASP A 30 -4.46 9.95 1.13
C ASP A 30 -3.53 8.92 1.74
N VAL A 31 -3.09 9.17 2.98
CA VAL A 31 -2.18 8.26 3.67
C VAL A 31 -2.76 6.84 3.74
N ALA A 32 -4.05 6.73 4.11
CA ALA A 32 -4.69 5.41 4.22
C ALA A 32 -4.70 4.69 2.88
N ASP A 33 -5.00 5.40 1.80
CA ASP A 33 -5.01 4.81 0.46
C ASP A 33 -3.61 4.39 0.02
N ALA A 34 -2.62 5.22 0.30
CA ALA A 34 -1.23 4.92 -0.04
C ALA A 34 -0.72 3.69 0.73
N VAL A 35 -1.07 3.60 2.00
CA VAL A 35 -0.69 2.44 2.83
C VAL A 35 -1.30 1.17 2.25
N GLU A 36 -2.58 1.19 1.93
CA GLU A 36 -3.24 0.02 1.36
C GLU A 36 -2.64 -0.35 0.00
N TYR A 37 -2.37 0.63 -0.83
CA TYR A 37 -1.79 0.39 -2.15
C TYR A 37 -0.45 -0.32 -2.04
N VAL A 38 0.46 0.19 -1.20
CA VAL A 38 1.78 -0.42 -1.03
C VAL A 38 1.66 -1.81 -0.40
N TYR A 39 0.81 -1.94 0.62
CA TYR A 39 0.58 -3.23 1.26
C TYR A 39 0.11 -4.28 0.24
N ASP A 40 -0.87 -3.93 -0.57
CA ASP A 40 -1.40 -4.85 -1.58
C ASP A 40 -0.36 -5.17 -2.65
N MET A 41 0.41 -4.15 -3.08
CA MET A 41 1.47 -4.36 -4.07
C MET A 41 2.49 -5.39 -3.60
N LYS A 42 2.74 -5.45 -2.29
CA LYS A 42 3.75 -6.34 -1.73
C LYS A 42 3.20 -7.69 -1.25
N THR A 43 1.89 -7.83 -1.11
CA THR A 43 1.28 -9.05 -0.57
C THR A 43 0.39 -9.79 -1.55
N LEU A 44 -0.18 -9.12 -2.54
CA LEU A 44 -1.02 -9.78 -3.54
C LEU A 44 -0.17 -10.27 -4.71
N SER A 45 -0.67 -11.28 -5.42
CA SER A 45 -0.05 -11.68 -6.69
C SER A 45 -0.25 -10.57 -7.72
N ASN A 46 0.53 -10.62 -8.81
CA ASN A 46 0.39 -9.63 -9.87
C ASN A 46 -1.02 -9.63 -10.45
N ALA A 47 -1.61 -10.81 -10.63
CA ALA A 47 -2.96 -10.92 -11.18
C ALA A 47 -3.99 -10.31 -10.22
N GLN A 48 -3.86 -10.60 -8.93
CA GLN A 48 -4.78 -10.06 -7.93
C GLN A 48 -4.67 -8.55 -7.80
N PHE A 49 -3.45 -8.06 -7.81
CA PHE A 49 -3.20 -6.62 -7.72
C PHE A 49 -3.78 -5.90 -8.94
N ALA A 50 -3.52 -6.41 -10.13
CA ALA A 50 -4.04 -5.82 -11.37
C ALA A 50 -5.56 -5.83 -11.38
N SER A 51 -6.17 -6.92 -10.94
CA SER A 51 -7.63 -7.01 -10.88
C SER A 51 -8.23 -5.96 -9.95
N LYS A 52 -7.58 -5.72 -8.82
CA LYS A 52 -8.08 -4.78 -7.83
C LYS A 52 -7.93 -3.31 -8.28
N TYR A 53 -6.80 -2.99 -8.91
CA TYR A 53 -6.46 -1.58 -9.20
C TYR A 53 -6.58 -1.20 -10.66
N PHE A 54 -6.52 -2.15 -11.57
CA PHE A 54 -6.54 -1.86 -13.01
C PHE A 54 -7.61 -2.62 -13.77
N GLY A 55 -8.25 -3.55 -13.11
CA GLY A 55 -9.34 -4.31 -13.73
C GLY A 55 -10.70 -3.67 -13.50
#